data_90fb7de2cbdb8ea6048fabbbe6f4ad67
#
_entry.id   90fb7de2cbdb8ea6048fabbbe6f4ad67
#
_cell.length_a   1.000
_cell.length_b   1.000
_cell.length_c   1.000
_cell.angle_alpha   90.00
_cell.angle_beta   90.00
_cell.angle_gamma   90.00
#
_symmetry.space_group_name_H-M   'P 1'
#
loop_
_entity.id
_entity.type
_entity.pdbx_description
1 polymer ?
#
loop_
_entity_poly.entity_id
_entity_poly.type
_entity_poly.pdbx_seq_one_letter_code
_entity_poly.pdbx_strand_id
1 'polypeptide(L)'
;MKHNIRKTLAAVLFLASFVSVAVAQAPQPAPGPPGAARPLTALKVQVVISRYEGDKKVSSLPYVIAVTANSPQGVLIRMGSQIPIALPGNQGPTFEYKNVGTNIDCSASSTDDGRFQVYVSIEDTSVMERRSSDSAPTLRTFLTRNSVVLKDGQSSQYTAAADKTTGEVVKVDVTLNVEK
;
A
#
# COMPACT_ATOMS: atom_id res chain seq x y z
N MET A 1 -29.97 83.08 -4.79
CA MET A 1 -30.69 83.16 -3.50
C MET A 1 -30.26 81.97 -2.66
N LYS A 2 -29.42 82.19 -1.71
CA LYS A 2 -29.59 82.14 -0.26
C LYS A 2 -30.38 80.92 0.16
N HIS A 3 -29.75 79.84 0.84
CA HIS A 3 -29.63 79.82 2.30
C HIS A 3 -28.74 78.68 2.76
N ASN A 4 -27.78 79.04 3.62
CA ASN A 4 -27.03 78.19 4.51
C ASN A 4 -27.97 77.64 5.58
N ILE A 5 -27.76 76.34 6.00
CA ILE A 5 -28.01 75.92 7.37
C ILE A 5 -26.98 74.87 7.77
N ARG A 6 -26.14 75.28 8.71
CA ARG A 6 -25.23 74.48 9.51
C ARG A 6 -26.06 73.59 10.42
N LYS A 7 -25.72 72.34 10.53
CA LYS A 7 -26.09 71.53 11.71
C LYS A 7 -24.95 70.57 12.06
N THR A 8 -24.22 71.01 13.00
CA THR A 8 -23.52 70.37 14.11
C THR A 8 -23.41 68.84 14.17
N LEU A 9 -22.16 68.44 14.18
CA LEU A 9 -21.60 67.18 14.52
C LEU A 9 -21.96 66.74 15.97
N ALA A 10 -22.50 65.56 16.16
CA ALA A 10 -22.49 64.86 17.43
C ALA A 10 -21.74 63.54 17.22
N ALA A 11 -20.47 63.53 17.60
CA ALA A 11 -19.65 62.32 17.62
C ALA A 11 -20.05 61.46 18.86
N VAL A 12 -20.71 60.35 18.64
CA VAL A 12 -20.92 59.34 19.66
C VAL A 12 -19.76 58.35 19.59
N LEU A 13 -18.86 58.46 20.56
CA LEU A 13 -17.75 57.53 20.73
C LEU A 13 -18.29 56.25 21.42
N PHE A 14 -18.50 55.16 20.63
CA PHE A 14 -18.80 53.86 21.17
C PHE A 14 -17.49 53.18 21.56
N LEU A 15 -17.21 53.15 22.86
CA LEU A 15 -16.10 52.38 23.44
C LEU A 15 -16.55 50.92 23.48
N ALA A 16 -16.16 50.13 22.47
CA ALA A 16 -16.35 48.69 22.48
C ALA A 16 -15.24 48.06 23.33
N SER A 17 -15.61 47.67 24.60
CA SER A 17 -14.76 46.90 25.47
C SER A 17 -14.67 45.46 24.97
N PHE A 18 -13.55 45.09 24.32
CA PHE A 18 -13.25 43.71 23.97
C PHE A 18 -12.87 42.96 25.27
N VAL A 19 -13.79 42.17 25.78
CA VAL A 19 -13.51 41.17 26.82
C VAL A 19 -12.81 40.00 26.14
N SER A 20 -11.49 39.90 26.25
CA SER A 20 -10.72 38.76 25.83
C SER A 20 -10.98 37.58 26.75
N VAL A 21 -11.83 36.66 26.36
CA VAL A 21 -11.95 35.38 27.08
C VAL A 21 -10.71 34.57 26.76
N ALA A 22 -9.79 34.51 27.71
CA ALA A 22 -8.69 33.58 27.68
C ALA A 22 -9.24 32.16 27.85
N VAL A 23 -9.38 31.44 26.74
CA VAL A 23 -9.65 29.98 26.79
C VAL A 23 -8.39 29.32 27.35
N ALA A 24 -8.44 28.93 28.62
CA ALA A 24 -7.40 28.09 29.19
C ALA A 24 -7.33 26.79 28.42
N GLN A 25 -6.28 26.62 27.61
CA GLN A 25 -5.96 25.34 26.97
C GLN A 25 -5.73 24.30 28.07
N ALA A 26 -6.54 23.26 28.12
CA ALA A 26 -6.29 22.12 28.98
C ALA A 26 -4.85 21.60 28.76
N PRO A 27 -4.11 21.23 29.80
CA PRO A 27 -2.78 20.69 29.63
C PRO A 27 -2.81 19.51 28.66
N GLN A 28 -2.09 19.62 27.56
CA GLN A 28 -1.92 18.53 26.63
C GLN A 28 -1.22 17.38 27.37
N PRO A 29 -1.75 16.14 27.35
CA PRO A 29 -1.07 15.03 28.01
C PRO A 29 0.38 14.97 27.52
N ALA A 30 1.32 14.94 28.45
CA ALA A 30 2.73 14.79 28.12
C ALA A 30 2.90 13.54 27.23
N PRO A 31 3.73 13.59 26.17
CA PRO A 31 4.07 12.40 25.41
C PRO A 31 4.54 11.33 26.39
N GLY A 32 3.87 10.16 26.36
CA GLY A 32 4.31 9.01 27.19
C GLY A 32 5.78 8.71 26.92
N PRO A 33 6.51 8.09 27.85
CA PRO A 33 7.90 7.73 27.63
C PRO A 33 8.01 6.95 26.32
N PRO A 34 9.03 7.24 25.48
CA PRO A 34 9.22 6.48 24.23
C PRO A 34 9.28 4.99 24.61
N GLY A 35 8.33 4.20 24.09
CA GLY A 35 8.34 2.75 24.31
C GLY A 35 9.71 2.21 23.92
N ALA A 36 10.31 1.38 24.76
CA ALA A 36 11.61 0.78 24.49
C ALA A 36 11.62 0.23 23.05
N ALA A 37 12.58 0.67 22.24
CA ALA A 37 12.70 0.23 20.86
C ALA A 37 12.81 -1.31 20.85
N ARG A 38 11.92 -1.99 20.12
CA ARG A 38 11.98 -3.44 20.01
C ARG A 38 13.26 -3.86 19.28
N PRO A 39 13.91 -4.96 19.70
CA PRO A 39 15.14 -5.40 19.08
C PRO A 39 14.93 -5.74 17.60
N LEU A 40 15.93 -5.42 16.79
CA LEU A 40 15.95 -5.84 15.39
C LEU A 40 16.25 -7.34 15.33
N THR A 41 15.45 -8.08 14.54
CA THR A 41 15.58 -9.53 14.38
C THR A 41 15.62 -9.87 12.89
N ALA A 42 16.65 -10.60 12.48
CA ALA A 42 16.76 -11.07 11.10
C ALA A 42 15.78 -12.23 10.85
N LEU A 43 14.99 -12.12 9.79
CA LEU A 43 13.99 -13.07 9.39
C LEU A 43 14.16 -13.46 7.93
N LYS A 44 13.91 -14.72 7.64
CA LYS A 44 13.75 -15.26 6.29
C LYS A 44 12.27 -15.53 6.05
N VAL A 45 11.66 -14.73 5.18
CA VAL A 45 10.26 -14.89 4.78
C VAL A 45 10.21 -15.53 3.40
N GLN A 46 9.55 -16.68 3.30
CA GLN A 46 9.27 -17.31 2.02
C GLN A 46 7.82 -17.02 1.63
N VAL A 47 7.62 -16.46 0.45
CA VAL A 47 6.32 -16.19 -0.15
C VAL A 47 6.17 -17.05 -1.37
N VAL A 48 5.14 -17.90 -1.44
CA VAL A 48 4.87 -18.75 -2.60
C VAL A 48 3.54 -18.34 -3.21
N ILE A 49 3.57 -17.84 -4.44
CA ILE A 49 2.38 -17.50 -5.21
C ILE A 49 2.00 -18.71 -6.06
N SER A 50 0.84 -19.30 -5.78
CA SER A 50 0.33 -20.48 -6.47
C SER A 50 -0.97 -20.17 -7.22
N ARG A 51 -1.06 -20.56 -8.48
CA ARG A 51 -2.26 -20.41 -9.31
C ARG A 51 -2.92 -21.77 -9.51
N TYR A 52 -4.24 -21.78 -9.41
CA TYR A 52 -5.08 -22.96 -9.54
C TYR A 52 -6.17 -22.74 -10.59
N GLU A 53 -6.43 -23.75 -11.41
CA GLU A 53 -7.60 -23.87 -12.26
C GLU A 53 -8.45 -25.02 -11.72
N GLY A 54 -9.57 -24.69 -11.06
CA GLY A 54 -10.28 -25.65 -10.23
C GLY A 54 -9.36 -26.20 -9.13
N ASP A 55 -9.22 -27.52 -9.05
CA ASP A 55 -8.35 -28.18 -8.07
C ASP A 55 -6.90 -28.38 -8.55
N LYS A 56 -6.61 -28.07 -9.81
CA LYS A 56 -5.29 -28.27 -10.39
C LYS A 56 -4.40 -27.05 -10.15
N LYS A 57 -3.23 -27.26 -9.52
CA LYS A 57 -2.18 -26.24 -9.45
C LYS A 57 -1.49 -26.11 -10.80
N VAL A 58 -1.58 -24.95 -11.45
CA VAL A 58 -1.01 -24.67 -12.77
C VAL A 58 0.31 -23.90 -12.70
N SER A 59 0.56 -23.19 -11.60
CA SER A 59 1.80 -22.42 -11.39
C SER A 59 2.15 -22.33 -9.92
N SER A 60 3.45 -22.24 -9.61
CA SER A 60 3.97 -22.02 -8.26
C SER A 60 5.27 -21.25 -8.36
N LEU A 61 5.30 -20.02 -7.81
CA LEU A 61 6.44 -19.11 -7.86
C LEU A 61 6.90 -18.79 -6.44
N PRO A 62 8.02 -19.39 -5.98
CA PRO A 62 8.59 -19.12 -4.68
C PRO A 62 9.49 -17.88 -4.71
N TYR A 63 9.38 -17.02 -3.68
CA TYR A 63 10.24 -15.90 -3.39
C TYR A 63 10.78 -16.04 -1.98
N VAL A 64 12.07 -15.80 -1.80
CA VAL A 64 12.72 -15.79 -0.50
C VAL A 64 13.22 -14.39 -0.21
N ILE A 65 12.79 -13.82 0.92
CA ILE A 65 12.97 -12.42 1.28
C ILE A 65 13.65 -12.37 2.65
N ALA A 66 14.84 -11.75 2.73
CA ALA A 66 15.46 -11.43 4.01
C ALA A 66 14.86 -10.13 4.54
N VAL A 67 14.21 -10.18 5.70
CA VAL A 67 13.52 -9.04 6.31
C VAL A 67 14.05 -8.85 7.72
N THR A 68 14.28 -7.60 8.12
CA THR A 68 14.61 -7.28 9.52
C THR A 68 13.34 -6.82 10.23
N ALA A 69 12.89 -7.58 11.22
CA ALA A 69 11.75 -7.18 12.04
C ALA A 69 12.05 -5.90 12.82
N ASN A 70 11.03 -5.06 12.99
CA ASN A 70 11.10 -3.76 13.66
C ASN A 70 11.98 -2.73 12.94
N SER A 71 12.42 -3.01 11.70
CA SER A 71 13.06 -2.02 10.85
C SER A 71 12.00 -1.06 10.28
N PRO A 72 12.26 0.25 10.25
CA PRO A 72 11.36 1.22 9.60
C PRO A 72 11.29 1.04 8.08
N GLN A 73 12.26 0.32 7.51
CA GLN A 73 12.34 0.04 6.08
C GLN A 73 11.88 -1.38 5.78
N GLY A 74 10.90 -1.50 4.88
CA GLY A 74 10.53 -2.78 4.29
C GLY A 74 11.49 -3.21 3.18
N VAL A 75 11.33 -4.44 2.72
CA VAL A 75 12.04 -5.00 1.57
C VAL A 75 11.16 -4.96 0.35
N LEU A 76 11.71 -4.55 -0.78
CA LEU A 76 11.03 -4.42 -2.06
C LEU A 76 11.65 -5.37 -3.07
N ILE A 77 10.84 -6.23 -3.68
CA ILE A 77 11.23 -7.04 -4.84
C ILE A 77 10.46 -6.53 -6.05
N ARG A 78 11.18 -6.26 -7.12
CA ARG A 78 10.61 -5.81 -8.39
C ARG A 78 11.18 -6.67 -9.50
N MET A 79 10.31 -7.41 -10.17
CA MET A 79 10.70 -8.25 -11.31
C MET A 79 9.66 -8.09 -12.41
N GLY A 80 10.11 -7.62 -13.57
CA GLY A 80 9.19 -7.42 -14.69
C GLY A 80 9.88 -6.93 -15.94
N SER A 81 9.07 -6.76 -16.98
CA SER A 81 9.44 -6.17 -18.26
C SER A 81 8.42 -5.12 -18.67
N GLN A 82 8.77 -4.29 -19.62
CA GLN A 82 7.85 -3.34 -20.24
C GLN A 82 7.41 -3.87 -21.58
N ILE A 83 6.10 -3.83 -21.83
CA ILE A 83 5.53 -4.17 -23.13
C ILE A 83 5.03 -2.90 -23.81
N PRO A 84 5.34 -2.69 -25.12
CA PRO A 84 4.79 -1.59 -25.89
C PRO A 84 3.34 -1.92 -26.29
N ILE A 85 2.44 -0.97 -26.07
CA ILE A 85 1.05 -0.99 -26.54
C ILE A 85 0.91 0.12 -27.57
N ALA A 86 0.59 -0.24 -28.82
CA ALA A 86 0.33 0.72 -29.86
C ALA A 86 -1.00 1.44 -29.61
N LEU A 87 -0.98 2.75 -29.59
CA LEU A 87 -2.16 3.60 -29.54
C LEU A 87 -2.43 4.17 -30.94
N PRO A 88 -3.69 4.17 -31.42
CA PRO A 88 -4.03 4.83 -32.69
C PRO A 88 -3.78 6.34 -32.57
N GLY A 89 -3.01 6.88 -33.49
CA GLY A 89 -2.71 8.31 -33.55
C GLY A 89 -2.91 8.86 -34.97
N ASN A 90 -3.28 10.12 -35.11
CA ASN A 90 -3.52 10.79 -36.40
C ASN A 90 -2.24 11.01 -37.24
N GLN A 91 -1.04 10.85 -36.63
CA GLN A 91 0.27 11.03 -37.28
C GLN A 91 1.14 9.77 -37.28
N GLY A 92 0.52 8.59 -37.05
CA GLY A 92 1.20 7.31 -36.92
C GLY A 92 1.03 6.69 -35.53
N PRO A 93 1.47 5.43 -35.34
CA PRO A 93 1.31 4.73 -34.07
C PRO A 93 2.19 5.38 -32.98
N THR A 94 1.57 5.75 -31.87
CA THR A 94 2.25 6.11 -30.63
C THR A 94 2.30 4.87 -29.73
N PHE A 95 3.41 4.67 -29.01
CA PHE A 95 3.55 3.54 -28.10
C PHE A 95 3.44 3.99 -26.64
N GLU A 96 2.60 3.31 -25.89
CA GLU A 96 2.57 3.36 -24.43
C GLU A 96 3.21 2.11 -23.86
N TYR A 97 4.14 2.26 -22.90
CA TYR A 97 4.80 1.14 -22.25
C TYR A 97 4.08 0.77 -20.96
N LYS A 98 3.68 -0.49 -20.83
CA LYS A 98 3.06 -1.03 -19.60
C LYS A 98 3.99 -2.02 -18.92
N ASN A 99 4.13 -1.88 -17.59
CA ASN A 99 4.90 -2.82 -16.80
C ASN A 99 4.11 -4.12 -16.62
N VAL A 100 4.79 -5.24 -16.83
CA VAL A 100 4.29 -6.58 -16.55
C VAL A 100 5.32 -7.32 -15.70
N GLY A 101 4.84 -8.09 -14.71
CA GLY A 101 5.68 -8.81 -13.77
C GLY A 101 5.15 -8.75 -12.35
N THR A 102 5.99 -9.14 -11.40
CA THR A 102 5.62 -9.30 -9.99
C THR A 102 6.37 -8.28 -9.12
N ASN A 103 5.63 -7.53 -8.33
CA ASN A 103 6.12 -6.63 -7.30
C ASN A 103 5.73 -7.18 -5.93
N ILE A 104 6.68 -7.28 -5.01
CA ILE A 104 6.44 -7.73 -3.63
C ILE A 104 7.05 -6.73 -2.67
N ASP A 105 6.24 -6.23 -1.73
CA ASP A 105 6.69 -5.44 -0.60
C ASP A 105 6.48 -6.26 0.66
N CYS A 106 7.52 -6.37 1.49
CA CYS A 106 7.48 -7.15 2.70
C CYS A 106 8.09 -6.38 3.87
N SER A 107 7.41 -6.40 5.02
CA SER A 107 7.92 -5.88 6.28
C SER A 107 7.48 -6.78 7.43
N ALA A 108 8.18 -6.69 8.56
CA ALA A 108 7.85 -7.47 9.74
C ALA A 108 8.04 -6.68 11.02
N SER A 109 7.25 -7.01 12.04
CA SER A 109 7.40 -6.50 13.39
C SER A 109 7.20 -7.62 14.40
N SER A 110 7.95 -7.57 15.51
CA SER A 110 7.74 -8.50 16.62
C SER A 110 6.51 -8.11 17.42
N THR A 111 5.79 -9.11 17.92
CA THR A 111 4.70 -8.96 18.89
C THR A 111 5.20 -9.30 20.31
N ASP A 112 4.47 -8.86 21.34
CA ASP A 112 4.91 -9.03 22.74
C ASP A 112 4.91 -10.49 23.20
N ASP A 113 4.24 -11.38 22.47
CA ASP A 113 4.14 -12.82 22.73
C ASP A 113 5.19 -13.66 21.98
N GLY A 114 6.22 -13.02 21.41
CA GLY A 114 7.32 -13.69 20.71
C GLY A 114 6.96 -14.19 19.30
N ARG A 115 5.84 -13.73 18.73
CA ARG A 115 5.49 -13.93 17.33
C ARG A 115 5.92 -12.74 16.48
N PHE A 116 5.77 -12.87 15.18
CA PHE A 116 6.07 -11.82 14.22
C PHE A 116 4.84 -11.55 13.36
N GLN A 117 4.47 -10.29 13.26
CA GLN A 117 3.49 -9.82 12.28
C GLN A 117 4.24 -9.53 10.98
N VAL A 118 3.93 -10.28 9.94
CA VAL A 118 4.51 -10.13 8.60
C VAL A 118 3.47 -9.50 7.69
N TYR A 119 3.79 -8.33 7.16
CA TYR A 119 2.99 -7.66 6.14
C TYR A 119 3.56 -8.00 4.77
N VAL A 120 2.69 -8.42 3.84
CA VAL A 120 3.04 -8.74 2.45
C VAL A 120 2.05 -8.03 1.52
N SER A 121 2.58 -7.23 0.60
CA SER A 121 1.84 -6.67 -0.52
C SER A 121 2.38 -7.26 -1.81
N ILE A 122 1.51 -7.80 -2.64
CA ILE A 122 1.86 -8.42 -3.93
C ILE A 122 1.02 -7.78 -5.01
N GLU A 123 1.68 -7.26 -6.03
CA GLU A 123 1.07 -6.86 -7.30
C GLU A 123 1.69 -7.70 -8.41
N ASP A 124 0.85 -8.40 -9.15
CA ASP A 124 1.29 -9.24 -10.27
C ASP A 124 0.49 -8.91 -11.52
N THR A 125 1.21 -8.51 -12.57
CA THR A 125 0.65 -8.17 -13.87
C THR A 125 1.19 -9.10 -14.93
N SER A 126 0.30 -9.74 -15.66
CA SER A 126 0.63 -10.68 -16.75
C SER A 126 -0.09 -10.29 -18.03
N VAL A 127 0.49 -10.70 -19.16
CA VAL A 127 -0.15 -10.58 -20.47
C VAL A 127 -1.01 -11.81 -20.70
N MET A 128 -2.28 -11.60 -20.98
CA MET A 128 -3.13 -12.68 -21.49
C MET A 128 -2.85 -12.91 -22.98
N GLU A 129 -2.98 -14.16 -23.44
CA GLU A 129 -2.82 -14.49 -24.86
C GLU A 129 -3.73 -13.61 -25.74
N ARG A 130 -3.16 -13.11 -26.82
CA ARG A 130 -3.91 -12.34 -27.82
C ARG A 130 -4.87 -13.26 -28.54
N ARG A 131 -6.12 -12.88 -28.65
CA ARG A 131 -7.11 -13.61 -29.47
C ARG A 131 -6.95 -13.36 -30.95
N SER A 132 -6.26 -12.27 -31.35
CA SER A 132 -5.90 -11.96 -32.75
C SER A 132 -4.62 -11.12 -32.77
N SER A 133 -3.88 -11.20 -33.91
CA SER A 133 -2.64 -10.43 -34.10
C SER A 133 -2.83 -8.91 -34.10
N ASP A 134 -4.04 -8.43 -34.40
CA ASP A 134 -4.35 -7.01 -34.60
C ASP A 134 -4.94 -6.32 -33.35
N SER A 135 -5.12 -7.05 -32.26
CA SER A 135 -5.64 -6.50 -31.02
C SER A 135 -4.52 -6.11 -30.03
N ALA A 136 -4.73 -5.03 -29.27
CA ALA A 136 -3.88 -4.71 -28.13
C ALA A 136 -3.85 -5.88 -27.13
N PRO A 137 -2.72 -6.15 -26.46
CA PRO A 137 -2.65 -7.21 -25.46
C PRO A 137 -3.58 -6.88 -24.29
N THR A 138 -4.27 -7.89 -23.79
CA THR A 138 -5.03 -7.76 -22.55
C THR A 138 -4.07 -7.99 -21.38
N LEU A 139 -4.03 -7.05 -20.44
CA LEU A 139 -3.28 -7.17 -19.20
C LEU A 139 -4.20 -7.65 -18.09
N ARG A 140 -3.70 -8.58 -17.31
CA ARG A 140 -4.34 -9.09 -16.12
C ARG A 140 -3.48 -8.75 -14.91
N THR A 141 -4.07 -8.01 -13.98
CA THR A 141 -3.38 -7.60 -12.75
C THR A 141 -4.17 -8.09 -11.55
N PHE A 142 -3.49 -8.63 -10.55
CA PHE A 142 -4.05 -8.73 -9.21
C PHE A 142 -3.18 -7.97 -8.20
N LEU A 143 -3.83 -7.41 -7.20
CA LEU A 143 -3.19 -6.77 -6.07
C LEU A 143 -3.77 -7.36 -4.79
N THR A 144 -2.90 -7.82 -3.89
CA THR A 144 -3.29 -8.27 -2.56
C THR A 144 -2.39 -7.63 -1.51
N ARG A 145 -2.97 -7.29 -0.37
CA ARG A 145 -2.27 -6.83 0.82
C ARG A 145 -2.78 -7.60 2.01
N ASN A 146 -1.88 -8.26 2.73
CA ASN A 146 -2.27 -9.05 3.88
C ASN A 146 -1.23 -8.94 5.00
N SER A 147 -1.68 -9.18 6.22
CA SER A 147 -0.83 -9.23 7.40
C SER A 147 -1.11 -10.55 8.13
N VAL A 148 -0.07 -11.35 8.34
CA VAL A 148 -0.16 -12.64 9.02
C VAL A 148 0.72 -12.62 10.27
N VAL A 149 0.29 -13.29 11.33
CA VAL A 149 1.06 -13.42 12.58
C VAL A 149 1.58 -14.85 12.66
N LEU A 150 2.91 -14.99 12.65
CA LEU A 150 3.61 -16.28 12.56
C LEU A 150 4.64 -16.43 13.68
N LYS A 151 4.87 -17.67 14.09
CA LYS A 151 6.03 -18.08 14.88
C LYS A 151 7.16 -18.53 13.96
N ASP A 152 8.35 -18.71 14.52
CA ASP A 152 9.47 -19.35 13.82
C ASP A 152 9.07 -20.72 13.26
N GLY A 153 9.36 -20.97 11.98
CA GLY A 153 9.00 -22.18 11.24
C GLY A 153 7.52 -22.30 10.85
N GLN A 154 6.67 -21.33 11.15
CA GLN A 154 5.24 -21.40 10.85
C GLN A 154 4.91 -20.89 9.45
N SER A 155 3.90 -21.52 8.82
CA SER A 155 3.34 -21.11 7.54
C SER A 155 1.86 -20.72 7.68
N SER A 156 1.42 -19.79 6.86
CA SER A 156 0.01 -19.43 6.68
C SER A 156 -0.32 -19.30 5.20
N GLN A 157 -1.47 -19.83 4.79
CA GLN A 157 -1.98 -19.72 3.42
C GLN A 157 -3.25 -18.87 3.39
N TYR A 158 -3.37 -18.03 2.39
CA TYR A 158 -4.61 -17.30 2.11
C TYR A 158 -4.91 -17.23 0.61
N THR A 159 -6.18 -17.04 0.25
CA THR A 159 -6.60 -16.76 -1.13
C THR A 159 -6.39 -15.28 -1.42
N ALA A 160 -5.52 -14.98 -2.37
CA ALA A 160 -5.17 -13.62 -2.75
C ALA A 160 -6.14 -13.02 -3.78
N ALA A 161 -6.59 -13.85 -4.74
CA ALA A 161 -7.51 -13.45 -5.79
C ALA A 161 -8.30 -14.66 -6.30
N ALA A 162 -9.49 -14.39 -6.85
CA ALA A 162 -10.29 -15.36 -7.60
C ALA A 162 -10.91 -14.66 -8.79
N ASP A 163 -10.70 -15.21 -9.98
CA ASP A 163 -11.25 -14.69 -11.22
C ASP A 163 -12.57 -15.41 -11.56
N LYS A 164 -13.66 -14.65 -11.55
CA LYS A 164 -15.00 -15.20 -11.85
C LYS A 164 -15.16 -15.65 -13.31
N THR A 165 -14.36 -15.11 -14.22
CA THR A 165 -14.49 -15.38 -15.66
C THR A 165 -13.78 -16.66 -16.04
N THR A 166 -12.59 -16.89 -15.47
CA THR A 166 -11.75 -18.07 -15.79
C THR A 166 -11.85 -19.17 -14.74
N GLY A 167 -12.36 -18.86 -13.55
CA GLY A 167 -12.36 -19.79 -12.40
C GLY A 167 -10.98 -19.95 -11.76
N GLU A 168 -9.98 -19.17 -12.19
CA GLU A 168 -8.64 -19.22 -11.63
C GLU A 168 -8.63 -18.66 -10.20
N VAL A 169 -7.91 -19.33 -9.31
CA VAL A 169 -7.71 -18.93 -7.93
C VAL A 169 -6.21 -18.75 -7.66
N VAL A 170 -5.83 -17.62 -7.10
CA VAL A 170 -4.47 -17.34 -6.65
C VAL A 170 -4.42 -17.50 -5.14
N LYS A 171 -3.54 -18.39 -4.66
CA LYS A 171 -3.25 -18.59 -3.24
C LYS A 171 -1.83 -18.15 -2.94
N VAL A 172 -1.64 -17.59 -1.77
CA VAL A 172 -0.32 -17.17 -1.28
C VAL A 172 -0.02 -17.90 0.02
N ASP A 173 1.12 -18.59 0.06
CA ASP A 173 1.68 -19.19 1.25
C ASP A 173 2.80 -18.28 1.78
N VAL A 174 2.76 -17.95 3.06
CA VAL A 174 3.80 -17.18 3.74
C VAL A 174 4.38 -18.03 4.85
N THR A 175 5.70 -18.30 4.78
CA THR A 175 6.44 -19.03 5.80
C THR A 175 7.51 -18.13 6.39
N LEU A 176 7.66 -18.16 7.71
CA LEU A 176 8.64 -17.36 8.43
C LEU A 176 9.65 -18.27 9.12
N ASN A 177 10.95 -17.92 9.01
CA ASN A 177 12.02 -18.51 9.80
C ASN A 177 12.88 -17.40 10.41
N VAL A 178 13.27 -17.56 11.66
CA VAL A 178 14.19 -16.65 12.35
C VAL A 178 15.61 -17.06 12.01
N GLU A 179 16.41 -16.12 11.49
CA GLU A 179 17.82 -16.36 11.24
C GLU A 179 18.61 -16.20 12.55
N LYS A 180 19.44 -17.19 12.86
CA LYS A 180 20.28 -17.27 14.07
C LYS A 180 21.69 -16.83 13.78
#